data_821cd98aab1e6e2420baafbd8f7076aa
#
_entry.id   821cd98aab1e6e2420baafbd8f7076aa
#
_cell.length_a   1.000
_cell.length_b   1.000
_cell.length_c   1.000
_cell.angle_alpha   90.00
_cell.angle_beta   90.00
_cell.angle_gamma   90.00
#
_symmetry.space_group_name_H-M   'P 1'
#
loop_
_entity.id
_entity.type
_entity.pdbx_description
1 polymer ?
#
loop_
_entity_poly.entity_id
_entity_poly.type
_entity_poly.pdbx_seq_one_letter_code
_entity_poly.pdbx_strand_id
1 'polypeptide(L)'
;MKITKITELNKEAPQLLKNSGEDKQSTGPLAEMVIGLVSSVGTDLEAITKKIRDRLSLYKFECSEVRISSDVIAELLGNGDYTDNYQRIDGLMTKGNKLREDSECNYILALGAIAKINEIRAKHARLQINKKGIAYVINSIKHPEEVYKLREVYGSGFLLFGIFSDESRRLDNIIRNKGIPEDKAALLIARDEDEESGHGQHTRDTFHLADFFLNQDGRDDKLNNDIKRVFDLLFGNPFITPTFDEYAMYMAFSSALRSADLSRQVGAVLAKNYAIMSTGANDVPKSGGGLYWPYFNAENESYEDYPEGRDYVRGFDSNAKQKREIIHDILNQIPRKSRDNFERILNNSLIQDITEYGRVVHAEMEAILACARTNISTQDAYIYCTTFPCHNCAKHIIA
;
A
#
# COMPACT_ATOMS: atom_id res chain seq x y z
N MET A 1 29.21 -16.75 28.56
CA MET A 1 27.94 -17.10 29.21
C MET A 1 27.36 -18.28 28.43
N LYS A 2 27.08 -19.38 29.13
CA LYS A 2 27.12 -20.74 28.59
C LYS A 2 25.99 -21.09 27.64
N ILE A 3 26.34 -21.65 26.48
CA ILE A 3 25.48 -22.28 25.46
C ILE A 3 24.53 -23.35 26.03
N THR A 4 24.79 -23.87 27.23
CA THR A 4 24.00 -24.91 27.93
C THR A 4 22.58 -24.47 28.33
N LYS A 5 22.29 -23.15 28.47
CA LYS A 5 20.96 -22.64 28.82
C LYS A 5 19.96 -22.60 27.68
N ILE A 6 20.43 -22.53 26.42
CA ILE A 6 19.57 -22.51 25.23
C ILE A 6 19.02 -23.90 24.89
N THR A 7 19.79 -24.94 25.22
CA THR A 7 19.39 -26.34 24.96
C THR A 7 18.32 -26.86 25.93
N GLU A 8 18.21 -26.26 27.12
CA GLU A 8 17.16 -26.62 28.08
C GLU A 8 15.82 -25.95 27.77
N LEU A 9 15.82 -24.70 27.28
CA LEU A 9 14.60 -24.00 26.80
C LEU A 9 13.95 -24.68 25.60
N ASN A 10 14.75 -25.32 24.73
CA ASN A 10 14.23 -26.08 23.57
C ASN A 10 13.58 -27.42 23.94
N LYS A 11 13.79 -27.94 25.16
CA LYS A 11 13.15 -29.18 25.63
C LYS A 11 11.79 -28.95 26.29
N GLU A 12 11.54 -27.73 26.82
CA GLU A 12 10.29 -27.38 27.47
C GLU A 12 9.23 -26.79 26.49
N ALA A 13 9.65 -26.24 25.36
CA ALA A 13 8.76 -25.67 24.35
C ALA A 13 7.65 -26.64 23.85
N PRO A 14 7.90 -27.96 23.64
CA PRO A 14 6.84 -28.90 23.25
C PRO A 14 5.85 -29.22 24.37
N GLN A 15 6.20 -29.01 25.64
CA GLN A 15 5.29 -29.28 26.76
C GLN A 15 4.37 -28.10 27.06
N LEU A 16 4.83 -26.85 26.85
CA LEU A 16 4.00 -25.65 26.95
C LEU A 16 2.88 -25.63 25.91
N LEU A 17 3.13 -26.18 24.72
CA LEU A 17 2.13 -26.31 23.65
C LEU A 17 1.13 -27.46 23.87
N LYS A 18 1.46 -28.46 24.69
CA LYS A 18 0.54 -29.58 25.02
C LYS A 18 -0.46 -29.23 26.12
N ASN A 19 -0.16 -28.26 26.97
CA ASN A 19 -1.04 -27.86 28.07
C ASN A 19 -2.06 -26.76 27.72
N SER A 20 -2.09 -26.28 26.46
CA SER A 20 -3.12 -25.36 25.97
C SER A 20 -4.40 -26.06 25.46
N GLY A 21 -4.51 -27.37 25.68
CA GLY A 21 -5.60 -28.21 25.17
C GLY A 21 -6.77 -28.44 26.13
N GLU A 22 -6.86 -27.76 27.26
CA GLU A 22 -8.09 -27.76 28.07
C GLU A 22 -8.94 -26.53 27.71
N ASP A 23 -10.08 -26.81 27.06
CA ASP A 23 -11.18 -25.90 26.75
C ASP A 23 -11.66 -25.16 28.03
N LYS A 24 -10.93 -24.18 28.49
CA LYS A 24 -11.54 -23.15 29.33
C LYS A 24 -12.40 -22.32 28.39
N GLN A 25 -13.73 -22.52 28.46
CA GLN A 25 -14.70 -21.63 27.84
C GLN A 25 -14.36 -20.19 28.28
N SER A 26 -13.65 -19.46 27.43
CA SER A 26 -13.41 -18.03 27.67
C SER A 26 -14.75 -17.32 27.43
N THR A 27 -15.35 -16.83 28.48
CA THR A 27 -16.50 -15.90 28.45
C THR A 27 -16.07 -14.48 28.04
N GLY A 28 -14.94 -14.34 27.35
CA GLY A 28 -14.46 -13.08 26.79
C GLY A 28 -15.25 -12.65 25.54
N PRO A 29 -15.25 -11.38 25.16
CA PRO A 29 -15.86 -10.92 23.94
C PRO A 29 -15.31 -11.71 22.73
N LEU A 30 -16.19 -12.02 21.78
CA LEU A 30 -15.83 -12.74 20.55
C LEU A 30 -14.70 -11.98 19.84
N ALA A 31 -13.68 -12.72 19.42
CA ALA A 31 -12.64 -12.15 18.59
C ALA A 31 -13.25 -11.73 17.25
N GLU A 32 -13.13 -10.45 16.91
CA GLU A 32 -13.64 -9.87 15.66
C GLU A 32 -12.45 -9.36 14.83
N MET A 33 -12.49 -9.62 13.51
CA MET A 33 -11.47 -9.18 12.57
C MET A 33 -12.14 -8.61 11.32
N VAL A 34 -11.62 -7.50 10.81
CA VAL A 34 -12.06 -6.90 9.54
C VAL A 34 -10.89 -6.89 8.58
N ILE A 35 -11.03 -7.55 7.44
CA ILE A 35 -10.01 -7.64 6.40
C ILE A 35 -10.50 -6.85 5.18
N GLY A 36 -9.79 -5.78 4.82
CA GLY A 36 -10.01 -5.07 3.58
C GLY A 36 -9.15 -5.65 2.45
N LEU A 37 -9.70 -5.77 1.26
CA LEU A 37 -8.96 -6.14 0.07
C LEU A 37 -8.82 -4.94 -0.86
N VAL A 38 -7.60 -4.59 -1.24
CA VAL A 38 -7.30 -3.61 -2.28
C VAL A 38 -6.60 -4.29 -3.44
N SER A 39 -7.09 -4.04 -4.66
CA SER A 39 -6.53 -4.61 -5.89
C SER A 39 -6.96 -3.79 -7.10
N SER A 40 -6.22 -3.89 -8.20
CA SER A 40 -6.64 -3.36 -9.49
C SER A 40 -7.78 -4.18 -10.10
N VAL A 41 -8.58 -3.54 -10.97
CA VAL A 41 -9.69 -4.19 -11.68
C VAL A 41 -9.19 -5.39 -12.47
N GLY A 42 -10.00 -6.44 -12.54
CA GLY A 42 -9.64 -7.70 -13.20
C GLY A 42 -8.94 -8.72 -12.28
N THR A 43 -8.50 -8.34 -11.07
CA THR A 43 -8.00 -9.30 -10.08
C THR A 43 -9.12 -10.26 -9.64
N ASP A 44 -8.84 -11.55 -9.55
CA ASP A 44 -9.82 -12.56 -9.10
C ASP A 44 -9.92 -12.55 -7.55
N LEU A 45 -10.65 -11.56 -7.04
CA LEU A 45 -10.88 -11.42 -5.59
C LEU A 45 -11.81 -12.50 -5.02
N GLU A 46 -12.61 -13.17 -5.85
CA GLU A 46 -13.48 -14.25 -5.40
C GLU A 46 -12.65 -15.46 -4.98
N ALA A 47 -11.67 -15.84 -5.80
CA ALA A 47 -10.71 -16.90 -5.46
C ALA A 47 -9.91 -16.56 -4.19
N ILE A 48 -9.45 -15.32 -4.05
CA ILE A 48 -8.74 -14.85 -2.84
C ILE A 48 -9.63 -14.92 -1.60
N THR A 49 -10.84 -14.38 -1.68
CA THR A 49 -11.80 -14.40 -0.55
C THR A 49 -12.12 -15.82 -0.12
N LYS A 50 -12.27 -16.75 -1.07
CA LYS A 50 -12.48 -18.16 -0.77
C LYS A 50 -11.30 -18.76 0.00
N LYS A 51 -10.07 -18.52 -0.46
CA LYS A 51 -8.85 -19.02 0.21
C LYS A 51 -8.69 -18.44 1.62
N ILE A 52 -8.98 -17.15 1.80
CA ILE A 52 -9.01 -16.48 3.12
C ILE A 52 -10.06 -17.14 4.03
N ARG A 53 -11.27 -17.34 3.53
CA ARG A 53 -12.37 -18.00 4.28
C ARG A 53 -11.99 -19.41 4.71
N ASP A 54 -11.45 -20.21 3.78
CA ASP A 54 -11.04 -21.59 4.05
C ASP A 54 -9.96 -21.63 5.13
N ARG A 55 -9.00 -20.70 5.08
CA ARG A 55 -7.94 -20.59 6.09
C ARG A 55 -8.48 -20.15 7.46
N LEU A 56 -9.33 -19.11 7.52
CA LEU A 56 -9.95 -18.62 8.75
C LEU A 56 -10.80 -19.70 9.45
N SER A 57 -11.43 -20.58 8.67
CA SER A 57 -12.22 -21.69 9.23
C SER A 57 -11.38 -22.63 10.10
N LEU A 58 -10.07 -22.81 9.78
CA LEU A 58 -9.13 -23.62 10.58
C LEU A 58 -8.84 -22.99 11.94
N TYR A 59 -8.95 -21.66 12.05
CA TYR A 59 -8.82 -20.92 13.30
C TYR A 59 -10.16 -20.68 14.00
N LYS A 60 -11.22 -21.41 13.59
CA LYS A 60 -12.56 -21.32 14.15
C LYS A 60 -13.24 -19.95 13.96
N PHE A 61 -12.86 -19.20 12.92
CA PHE A 61 -13.53 -17.97 12.51
C PHE A 61 -14.63 -18.29 11.48
N GLU A 62 -15.79 -17.68 11.66
CA GLU A 62 -16.80 -17.56 10.62
C GLU A 62 -16.51 -16.34 9.77
N CYS A 63 -16.56 -16.48 8.44
CA CYS A 63 -16.20 -15.41 7.52
C CYS A 63 -17.43 -14.92 6.75
N SER A 64 -17.74 -13.63 6.89
CA SER A 64 -18.76 -12.92 6.12
C SER A 64 -18.12 -11.96 5.13
N GLU A 65 -18.59 -11.96 3.89
CA GLU A 65 -18.11 -11.04 2.84
C GLU A 65 -19.01 -9.81 2.75
N VAL A 66 -18.40 -8.65 2.56
CA VAL A 66 -19.07 -7.38 2.27
C VAL A 66 -18.50 -6.85 0.95
N ARG A 67 -19.31 -6.86 -0.10
CA ARG A 67 -18.93 -6.38 -1.43
C ARG A 67 -19.36 -4.93 -1.59
N ILE A 68 -18.43 -4.00 -1.71
CA ILE A 68 -18.72 -2.57 -1.90
C ILE A 68 -19.67 -2.34 -3.07
N SER A 69 -19.47 -3.07 -4.18
CA SER A 69 -20.26 -2.90 -5.40
C SER A 69 -21.74 -3.31 -5.24
N SER A 70 -22.02 -4.48 -4.64
CA SER A 70 -23.37 -5.03 -4.52
C SER A 70 -24.06 -4.64 -3.21
N ASP A 71 -23.29 -4.65 -2.11
CA ASP A 71 -23.90 -4.53 -0.77
C ASP A 71 -23.90 -3.08 -0.25
N VAL A 72 -23.19 -2.17 -0.96
CA VAL A 72 -23.16 -0.74 -0.63
C VAL A 72 -23.66 0.09 -1.81
N ILE A 73 -22.94 0.10 -2.96
CA ILE A 73 -23.30 0.99 -4.08
C ILE A 73 -24.65 0.62 -4.67
N ALA A 74 -24.87 -0.67 -4.95
CA ALA A 74 -26.13 -1.11 -5.56
C ALA A 74 -27.31 -1.01 -4.59
N GLU A 75 -27.10 -1.16 -3.28
CA GLU A 75 -28.13 -0.98 -2.25
C GLU A 75 -28.52 0.50 -2.11
N LEU A 76 -27.57 1.44 -2.20
CA LEU A 76 -27.83 2.88 -2.09
C LEU A 76 -28.40 3.51 -3.38
N LEU A 77 -27.92 3.10 -4.55
CA LEU A 77 -28.26 3.73 -5.84
C LEU A 77 -29.03 2.81 -6.82
N GLY A 78 -29.41 1.61 -6.36
CA GLY A 78 -30.03 0.58 -7.19
C GLY A 78 -29.04 -0.14 -8.11
N ASN A 79 -29.40 -1.35 -8.55
CA ASN A 79 -28.54 -2.18 -9.40
C ASN A 79 -28.27 -1.56 -10.78
N GLY A 80 -29.19 -0.76 -11.33
CA GLY A 80 -29.13 -0.24 -12.69
C GLY A 80 -29.51 -1.30 -13.75
N ASP A 81 -29.95 -0.83 -14.90
CA ASP A 81 -30.27 -1.69 -16.06
C ASP A 81 -29.01 -1.83 -16.94
N TYR A 82 -28.17 -2.80 -16.62
CA TYR A 82 -26.96 -3.08 -17.39
C TYR A 82 -27.21 -4.20 -18.39
N THR A 83 -26.83 -4.00 -19.65
CA THR A 83 -27.00 -4.97 -20.74
C THR A 83 -25.88 -6.01 -20.78
N ASP A 84 -24.69 -5.67 -20.26
CA ASP A 84 -23.53 -6.54 -20.22
C ASP A 84 -22.66 -6.27 -18.98
N ASN A 85 -21.66 -7.14 -18.77
CA ASN A 85 -20.74 -7.04 -17.63
C ASN A 85 -19.82 -5.81 -17.70
N TYR A 86 -19.48 -5.33 -18.90
CA TYR A 86 -18.70 -4.10 -19.05
C TYR A 86 -19.46 -2.90 -18.49
N GLN A 87 -20.70 -2.70 -18.97
CA GLN A 87 -21.55 -1.61 -18.50
C GLN A 87 -21.80 -1.69 -16.98
N ARG A 88 -21.93 -2.92 -16.45
CA ARG A 88 -22.11 -3.11 -15.01
C ARG A 88 -20.90 -2.67 -14.22
N ILE A 89 -19.69 -3.07 -14.62
CA ILE A 89 -18.44 -2.71 -13.91
C ILE A 89 -18.21 -1.21 -14.03
N ASP A 90 -18.22 -0.66 -15.25
CA ASP A 90 -18.01 0.76 -15.51
C ASP A 90 -19.05 1.64 -14.83
N GLY A 91 -20.32 1.23 -14.87
CA GLY A 91 -21.42 1.92 -14.18
C GLY A 91 -21.29 1.92 -12.66
N LEU A 92 -20.81 0.82 -12.06
CA LEU A 92 -20.56 0.76 -10.61
C LEU A 92 -19.37 1.61 -10.18
N MET A 93 -18.30 1.67 -11.01
CA MET A 93 -17.19 2.62 -10.80
C MET A 93 -17.71 4.06 -10.82
N THR A 94 -18.49 4.42 -11.83
CA THR A 94 -19.10 5.76 -11.96
C THR A 94 -20.03 6.10 -10.77
N LYS A 95 -20.86 5.16 -10.33
CA LYS A 95 -21.74 5.35 -9.17
C LYS A 95 -20.95 5.52 -7.87
N GLY A 96 -19.85 4.77 -7.71
CA GLY A 96 -18.97 4.91 -6.54
C GLY A 96 -18.35 6.30 -6.46
N ASN A 97 -17.81 6.81 -7.59
CA ASN A 97 -17.25 8.15 -7.67
C ASN A 97 -18.31 9.22 -7.38
N LYS A 98 -19.49 9.07 -7.99
CA LYS A 98 -20.61 9.98 -7.76
C LYS A 98 -21.04 10.02 -6.30
N LEU A 99 -21.06 8.89 -5.60
CA LEU A 99 -21.37 8.88 -4.15
C LEU A 99 -20.34 9.67 -3.34
N ARG A 100 -19.06 9.57 -3.67
CA ARG A 100 -18.00 10.36 -3.01
C ARG A 100 -18.16 11.85 -3.32
N GLU A 101 -18.42 12.22 -4.59
CA GLU A 101 -18.61 13.59 -5.05
C GLU A 101 -19.86 14.22 -4.43
N ASP A 102 -21.04 13.59 -4.57
CA ASP A 102 -22.32 14.12 -4.06
C ASP A 102 -22.32 14.27 -2.53
N SER A 103 -21.57 13.45 -1.81
CA SER A 103 -21.44 13.50 -0.34
C SER A 103 -20.29 14.38 0.15
N GLU A 104 -19.43 14.85 -0.74
CA GLU A 104 -18.14 15.49 -0.40
C GLU A 104 -17.30 14.65 0.59
N CYS A 105 -17.41 13.30 0.51
CA CYS A 105 -16.85 12.37 1.47
C CYS A 105 -16.21 11.17 0.76
N ASN A 106 -14.89 11.15 0.65
CA ASN A 106 -14.16 10.09 -0.04
C ASN A 106 -14.22 8.73 0.67
N TYR A 107 -14.57 8.70 1.95
CA TYR A 107 -14.75 7.46 2.72
C TYR A 107 -16.22 7.01 2.86
N ILE A 108 -17.16 7.57 2.09
CA ILE A 108 -18.59 7.24 2.18
C ILE A 108 -18.85 5.73 1.99
N LEU A 109 -18.10 5.08 1.09
CA LEU A 109 -18.26 3.65 0.83
C LEU A 109 -17.76 2.79 2.01
N ALA A 110 -16.74 3.25 2.75
CA ALA A 110 -16.32 2.60 3.99
C ALA A 110 -17.41 2.72 5.07
N LEU A 111 -18.12 3.85 5.18
CA LEU A 111 -19.27 3.98 6.08
C LEU A 111 -20.40 3.01 5.71
N GLY A 112 -20.66 2.82 4.42
CA GLY A 112 -21.59 1.81 3.92
C GLY A 112 -21.17 0.39 4.31
N ALA A 113 -19.89 0.06 4.17
CA ALA A 113 -19.35 -1.25 4.59
C ALA A 113 -19.47 -1.45 6.11
N ILE A 114 -19.20 -0.42 6.91
CA ILE A 114 -19.37 -0.44 8.38
C ILE A 114 -20.84 -0.68 8.75
N ALA A 115 -21.77 -0.02 8.08
CA ALA A 115 -23.20 -0.22 8.30
C ALA A 115 -23.60 -1.67 7.98
N LYS A 116 -23.09 -2.23 6.87
CA LYS A 116 -23.35 -3.63 6.49
C LYS A 116 -22.77 -4.63 7.48
N ILE A 117 -21.56 -4.41 7.97
CA ILE A 117 -20.95 -5.21 9.04
C ILE A 117 -21.85 -5.18 10.29
N ASN A 118 -22.36 -4.01 10.69
CA ASN A 118 -23.25 -3.87 11.84
C ASN A 118 -24.57 -4.63 11.63
N GLU A 119 -25.13 -4.63 10.42
CA GLU A 119 -26.32 -5.43 10.08
C GLU A 119 -26.04 -6.93 10.24
N ILE A 120 -24.92 -7.42 9.70
CA ILE A 120 -24.52 -8.83 9.82
C ILE A 120 -24.29 -9.18 11.30
N ARG A 121 -23.60 -8.32 12.05
CA ARG A 121 -23.35 -8.50 13.49
C ARG A 121 -24.66 -8.61 14.27
N ALA A 122 -25.65 -7.77 13.97
CA ALA A 122 -26.95 -7.82 14.61
C ALA A 122 -27.73 -9.11 14.29
N LYS A 123 -27.58 -9.65 13.07
CA LYS A 123 -28.15 -10.96 12.69
C LYS A 123 -27.50 -12.10 13.46
N HIS A 124 -26.17 -12.12 13.56
CA HIS A 124 -25.43 -13.13 14.32
C HIS A 124 -25.79 -13.11 15.81
N ALA A 125 -25.92 -11.93 16.41
CA ALA A 125 -26.33 -11.79 17.81
C ALA A 125 -27.75 -12.37 18.07
N ARG A 126 -28.70 -12.14 17.15
CA ARG A 126 -30.06 -12.72 17.25
C ARG A 126 -30.08 -14.22 17.13
N LEU A 127 -29.19 -14.81 16.32
CA LEU A 127 -29.10 -16.26 16.10
C LEU A 127 -28.28 -16.99 17.16
N GLN A 128 -27.77 -16.28 18.18
CA GLN A 128 -26.91 -16.83 19.26
C GLN A 128 -25.69 -17.61 18.71
N ILE A 129 -25.14 -17.20 17.59
CA ILE A 129 -23.94 -17.82 16.95
C ILE A 129 -22.68 -17.41 17.72
N ASN A 130 -22.68 -17.60 19.03
CA ASN A 130 -21.70 -16.98 19.96
C ASN A 130 -20.46 -17.84 20.23
N LYS A 131 -20.19 -18.87 19.45
CA LYS A 131 -19.10 -19.82 19.77
C LYS A 131 -17.85 -19.72 18.88
N LYS A 132 -17.81 -18.80 17.91
CA LYS A 132 -16.70 -18.69 16.95
C LYS A 132 -16.26 -17.23 16.84
N GLY A 133 -14.99 -16.98 16.52
CA GLY A 133 -14.56 -15.67 16.05
C GLY A 133 -15.27 -15.30 14.75
N ILE A 134 -15.43 -14.02 14.49
CA ILE A 134 -16.07 -13.51 13.27
C ILE A 134 -15.07 -12.68 12.47
N ALA A 135 -14.92 -12.96 11.19
CA ALA A 135 -14.15 -12.18 10.26
C ALA A 135 -15.06 -11.58 9.17
N TYR A 136 -14.89 -10.32 8.89
CA TYR A 136 -15.55 -9.63 7.78
C TYR A 136 -14.52 -9.33 6.70
N VAL A 137 -14.78 -9.74 5.46
CA VAL A 137 -13.91 -9.44 4.32
C VAL A 137 -14.58 -8.38 3.46
N ILE A 138 -14.03 -7.16 3.44
CA ILE A 138 -14.50 -6.05 2.62
C ILE A 138 -13.82 -6.13 1.25
N ASN A 139 -14.64 -6.34 0.24
CA ASN A 139 -14.21 -6.48 -1.15
C ASN A 139 -14.78 -5.28 -1.94
N SER A 140 -14.08 -4.40 -2.37
CA SER A 140 -12.81 -3.97 -2.85
C SER A 140 -12.63 -2.50 -2.41
N ILE A 141 -11.65 -2.21 -1.60
CA ILE A 141 -11.33 -0.86 -1.16
C ILE A 141 -10.55 -0.17 -2.28
N LYS A 142 -10.86 1.11 -2.57
CA LYS A 142 -10.33 1.83 -3.74
C LYS A 142 -9.81 3.24 -3.44
N HIS A 143 -9.97 3.72 -2.20
CA HIS A 143 -9.56 5.09 -1.84
C HIS A 143 -8.80 5.10 -0.50
N PRO A 144 -7.70 5.88 -0.35
CA PRO A 144 -6.93 5.94 0.89
C PRO A 144 -7.76 6.35 2.10
N GLU A 145 -8.69 7.31 1.95
CA GLU A 145 -9.54 7.76 3.05
C GLU A 145 -10.49 6.67 3.57
N GLU A 146 -10.87 5.70 2.73
CA GLU A 146 -11.62 4.52 3.16
C GLU A 146 -10.80 3.69 4.15
N VAL A 147 -9.49 3.51 3.86
CA VAL A 147 -8.56 2.79 4.74
C VAL A 147 -8.39 3.51 6.06
N TYR A 148 -8.17 4.83 6.03
CA TYR A 148 -8.00 5.62 7.25
C TYR A 148 -9.25 5.56 8.13
N LYS A 149 -10.44 5.65 7.52
CA LYS A 149 -11.72 5.54 8.25
C LYS A 149 -11.92 4.15 8.86
N LEU A 150 -11.59 3.08 8.15
CA LEU A 150 -11.67 1.72 8.68
C LEU A 150 -10.67 1.49 9.81
N ARG A 151 -9.46 2.02 9.70
CA ARG A 151 -8.46 1.99 10.79
C ARG A 151 -8.91 2.79 12.01
N GLU A 152 -9.55 3.94 11.82
CA GLU A 152 -10.12 4.74 12.91
C GLU A 152 -11.20 3.97 13.68
N VAL A 153 -12.09 3.25 12.96
CA VAL A 153 -13.23 2.56 13.56
C VAL A 153 -12.83 1.23 14.21
N TYR A 154 -11.95 0.45 13.57
CA TYR A 154 -11.63 -0.91 14.00
C TYR A 154 -10.27 -1.04 14.66
N GLY A 155 -9.43 0.00 14.62
CA GLY A 155 -8.09 -0.02 15.20
C GLY A 155 -7.23 -1.18 14.70
N SER A 156 -6.61 -1.90 15.62
CA SER A 156 -5.79 -3.09 15.32
C SER A 156 -6.62 -4.30 14.83
N GLY A 157 -7.93 -4.25 14.89
CA GLY A 157 -8.83 -5.27 14.34
C GLY A 157 -9.04 -5.16 12.83
N PHE A 158 -8.58 -4.07 12.19
CA PHE A 158 -8.61 -3.89 10.73
C PHE A 158 -7.25 -4.21 10.12
N LEU A 159 -7.26 -5.01 9.07
CA LEU A 159 -6.09 -5.40 8.28
C LEU A 159 -6.38 -5.17 6.79
N LEU A 160 -5.47 -4.54 6.09
CA LEU A 160 -5.57 -4.31 4.66
C LEU A 160 -4.65 -5.26 3.90
N PHE A 161 -5.20 -6.05 2.99
CA PHE A 161 -4.46 -6.95 2.11
C PHE A 161 -4.39 -6.35 0.70
N GLY A 162 -3.18 -6.06 0.24
CA GLY A 162 -2.89 -5.66 -1.13
C GLY A 162 -2.74 -6.89 -2.02
N ILE A 163 -3.63 -7.04 -3.00
CA ILE A 163 -3.60 -8.18 -3.92
C ILE A 163 -3.04 -7.71 -5.26
N PHE A 164 -1.83 -8.16 -5.57
CA PHE A 164 -1.20 -7.91 -6.86
C PHE A 164 -1.54 -9.01 -7.85
N SER A 165 -1.83 -8.63 -9.09
CA SER A 165 -1.98 -9.52 -10.23
C SER A 165 -1.47 -8.81 -11.47
N ASP A 166 -0.66 -9.50 -12.28
CA ASP A 166 -0.15 -8.94 -13.53
C ASP A 166 -1.27 -8.49 -14.46
N GLU A 167 -1.03 -7.44 -15.22
CA GLU A 167 -2.02 -6.87 -16.16
C GLU A 167 -2.54 -7.91 -17.15
N SER A 168 -1.66 -8.75 -17.71
CA SER A 168 -2.03 -9.83 -18.62
C SER A 168 -3.04 -10.81 -17.99
N ARG A 169 -2.87 -11.13 -16.70
CA ARG A 169 -3.81 -11.99 -15.97
C ARG A 169 -5.12 -11.29 -15.67
N ARG A 170 -5.06 -10.03 -15.29
CA ARG A 170 -6.26 -9.21 -15.06
C ARG A 170 -7.09 -9.10 -16.34
N LEU A 171 -6.42 -8.87 -17.47
CA LEU A 171 -7.04 -8.84 -18.80
C LEU A 171 -7.69 -10.20 -19.14
N ASP A 172 -6.94 -11.30 -19.01
CA ASP A 172 -7.43 -12.65 -19.21
C ASP A 172 -8.67 -12.97 -18.33
N ASN A 173 -8.65 -12.58 -17.07
CA ASN A 173 -9.78 -12.80 -16.15
C ASN A 173 -11.02 -12.02 -16.59
N ILE A 174 -10.86 -10.76 -17.01
CA ILE A 174 -11.96 -9.94 -17.52
C ILE A 174 -12.54 -10.54 -18.79
N ILE A 175 -11.69 -10.98 -19.72
CA ILE A 175 -12.14 -11.54 -20.98
C ILE A 175 -12.81 -12.90 -20.77
N ARG A 176 -12.14 -13.85 -20.12
CA ARG A 176 -12.60 -15.23 -20.03
C ARG A 176 -13.70 -15.45 -19.00
N ASN A 177 -13.57 -14.83 -17.82
CA ASN A 177 -14.49 -15.08 -16.71
C ASN A 177 -15.63 -14.08 -16.65
N LYS A 178 -15.47 -12.86 -17.21
CA LYS A 178 -16.54 -11.84 -17.26
C LYS A 178 -17.16 -11.71 -18.65
N GLY A 179 -16.57 -12.33 -19.68
CA GLY A 179 -17.07 -12.29 -21.06
C GLY A 179 -17.00 -10.90 -21.71
N ILE A 180 -16.03 -10.06 -21.30
CA ILE A 180 -15.88 -8.70 -21.80
C ILE A 180 -14.87 -8.73 -22.95
N PRO A 181 -15.15 -8.10 -24.11
CA PRO A 181 -14.21 -7.97 -25.22
C PRO A 181 -12.90 -7.29 -24.79
N GLU A 182 -11.78 -7.67 -25.44
CA GLU A 182 -10.42 -7.23 -25.07
C GLU A 182 -10.26 -5.69 -25.09
N ASP A 183 -10.80 -5.03 -26.12
CA ASP A 183 -10.79 -3.57 -26.24
C ASP A 183 -11.47 -2.87 -25.04
N LYS A 184 -12.63 -3.38 -24.64
CA LYS A 184 -13.37 -2.88 -23.47
C LYS A 184 -12.70 -3.24 -22.15
N ALA A 185 -12.08 -4.41 -22.06
CA ALA A 185 -11.34 -4.85 -20.89
C ALA A 185 -10.13 -3.94 -20.64
N ALA A 186 -9.39 -3.58 -21.70
CA ALA A 186 -8.28 -2.63 -21.62
C ALA A 186 -8.72 -1.24 -21.12
N LEU A 187 -9.89 -0.75 -21.57
CA LEU A 187 -10.46 0.53 -21.10
C LEU A 187 -10.77 0.50 -19.59
N LEU A 188 -11.30 -0.62 -19.07
CA LEU A 188 -11.55 -0.76 -17.62
C LEU A 188 -10.26 -0.74 -16.81
N ILE A 189 -9.21 -1.41 -17.30
CA ILE A 189 -7.91 -1.43 -16.64
C ILE A 189 -7.30 -0.03 -16.61
N ALA A 190 -7.26 0.66 -17.76
CA ALA A 190 -6.75 2.02 -17.85
C ALA A 190 -7.51 2.98 -16.92
N ARG A 191 -8.84 2.88 -16.88
CA ARG A 191 -9.67 3.70 -15.99
C ARG A 191 -9.37 3.48 -14.51
N ASP A 192 -9.14 2.23 -14.07
CA ASP A 192 -8.85 1.90 -12.66
C ASP A 192 -7.46 2.39 -12.21
N GLU A 193 -6.52 2.52 -13.15
CA GLU A 193 -5.14 2.90 -12.86
C GLU A 193 -4.94 4.42 -12.77
N ASP A 194 -5.69 5.19 -13.54
CA ASP A 194 -5.43 6.63 -13.72
C ASP A 194 -6.74 7.45 -13.74
N GLU A 195 -7.45 7.46 -12.63
CA GLU A 195 -8.61 8.33 -12.46
C GLU A 195 -8.17 9.66 -11.83
N GLU A 196 -7.90 10.70 -12.67
CA GLU A 196 -7.43 12.04 -12.28
C GLU A 196 -8.38 12.83 -11.36
N SER A 197 -9.59 12.35 -11.15
CA SER A 197 -10.60 13.03 -10.32
C SER A 197 -10.28 12.86 -8.82
N GLY A 198 -10.27 13.94 -8.06
CA GLY A 198 -10.05 13.91 -6.60
C GLY A 198 -11.06 13.05 -5.81
N HIS A 199 -12.19 12.69 -6.42
CA HIS A 199 -13.21 11.76 -5.92
C HIS A 199 -13.19 10.41 -6.65
N GLY A 200 -12.21 10.19 -7.52
CA GLY A 200 -12.01 8.98 -8.30
C GLY A 200 -11.49 7.79 -7.50
N GLN A 201 -11.15 6.73 -8.22
CA GLN A 201 -10.47 5.59 -7.63
C GLN A 201 -8.97 5.87 -7.57
N HIS A 202 -8.41 5.82 -6.37
CA HIS A 202 -6.98 5.96 -6.10
C HIS A 202 -6.39 4.63 -5.67
N THR A 203 -6.61 3.59 -6.49
CA THR A 203 -6.22 2.21 -6.18
C THR A 203 -4.72 2.09 -5.92
N ARG A 204 -3.88 2.79 -6.71
CA ARG A 204 -2.42 2.79 -6.55
C ARG A 204 -2.00 3.33 -5.18
N ASP A 205 -2.55 4.47 -4.76
CA ASP A 205 -2.23 5.09 -3.47
C ASP A 205 -2.76 4.26 -2.30
N THR A 206 -3.93 3.64 -2.49
CA THR A 206 -4.54 2.76 -1.50
C THR A 206 -3.74 1.47 -1.31
N PHE A 207 -3.18 0.92 -2.40
CA PHE A 207 -2.39 -0.31 -2.38
C PHE A 207 -1.15 -0.19 -1.48
N HIS A 208 -0.49 0.97 -1.46
CA HIS A 208 0.68 1.21 -0.61
C HIS A 208 0.38 1.23 0.89
N LEU A 209 -0.89 1.36 1.27
CA LEU A 209 -1.33 1.33 2.66
C LEU A 209 -1.54 -0.08 3.21
N ALA A 210 -1.38 -1.12 2.37
CA ALA A 210 -1.62 -2.50 2.78
C ALA A 210 -0.66 -2.97 3.87
N ASP A 211 -1.19 -3.74 4.81
CA ASP A 211 -0.41 -4.37 5.88
C ASP A 211 0.26 -5.66 5.41
N PHE A 212 -0.35 -6.35 4.43
CA PHE A 212 0.16 -7.56 3.79
C PHE A 212 -0.05 -7.51 2.29
N PHE A 213 0.91 -8.09 1.55
CA PHE A 213 0.86 -8.17 0.09
C PHE A 213 0.80 -9.63 -0.36
N LEU A 214 -0.17 -9.94 -1.20
CA LEU A 214 -0.36 -11.26 -1.79
C LEU A 214 -0.22 -11.16 -3.32
N ASN A 215 0.55 -12.07 -3.90
CA ASN A 215 0.77 -12.11 -5.34
C ASN A 215 -0.05 -13.24 -5.98
N GLN A 216 -1.00 -12.86 -6.84
CA GLN A 216 -1.80 -13.77 -7.64
C GLN A 216 -1.13 -14.03 -9.01
N ASP A 217 0.03 -14.68 -9.00
CA ASP A 217 0.83 -14.98 -10.19
C ASP A 217 0.46 -16.30 -10.90
N GLY A 218 -0.61 -16.95 -10.46
CA GLY A 218 -1.12 -18.24 -10.98
C GLY A 218 -0.50 -19.48 -10.34
N ARG A 219 0.39 -19.32 -9.38
CA ARG A 219 0.91 -20.40 -8.55
C ARG A 219 0.04 -20.54 -7.31
N ASP A 220 -1.01 -21.33 -7.42
CA ASP A 220 -2.00 -21.52 -6.35
C ASP A 220 -1.37 -22.01 -5.05
N ASP A 221 -0.38 -22.91 -5.12
CA ASP A 221 0.31 -23.42 -3.94
C ASP A 221 1.10 -22.34 -3.23
N LYS A 222 1.77 -21.44 -3.98
CA LYS A 222 2.49 -20.31 -3.40
C LYS A 222 1.52 -19.38 -2.70
N LEU A 223 0.44 -18.96 -3.37
CA LEU A 223 -0.58 -18.10 -2.80
C LEU A 223 -1.22 -18.70 -1.53
N ASN A 224 -1.52 -20.00 -1.53
CA ASN A 224 -2.04 -20.71 -0.35
C ASN A 224 -1.03 -20.69 0.81
N ASN A 225 0.26 -20.85 0.52
CA ASN A 225 1.32 -20.79 1.53
C ASN A 225 1.52 -19.37 2.06
N ASP A 226 1.43 -18.34 1.20
CA ASP A 226 1.53 -16.94 1.61
C ASP A 226 0.34 -16.57 2.53
N ILE A 227 -0.88 -16.93 2.14
CA ILE A 227 -2.08 -16.76 2.99
C ILE A 227 -1.93 -17.52 4.32
N LYS A 228 -1.46 -18.78 4.26
CA LYS A 228 -1.20 -19.57 5.47
C LYS A 228 -0.24 -18.84 6.40
N ARG A 229 0.89 -18.35 5.86
CA ARG A 229 1.93 -17.67 6.61
C ARG A 229 1.41 -16.40 7.28
N VAL A 230 0.61 -15.59 6.56
CA VAL A 230 -0.01 -14.38 7.13
C VAL A 230 -0.90 -14.72 8.32
N PHE A 231 -1.78 -15.71 8.19
CA PHE A 231 -2.67 -16.09 9.30
C PHE A 231 -1.93 -16.78 10.44
N ASP A 232 -0.94 -17.64 10.16
CA ASP A 232 -0.09 -18.22 11.21
C ASP A 232 0.59 -17.10 12.03
N LEU A 233 1.08 -16.03 11.37
CA LEU A 233 1.66 -14.87 12.04
C LEU A 233 0.60 -14.12 12.88
N LEU A 234 -0.56 -13.81 12.30
CA LEU A 234 -1.64 -13.08 12.98
C LEU A 234 -2.19 -13.81 14.19
N PHE A 235 -2.24 -15.15 14.14
CA PHE A 235 -2.67 -15.99 15.25
C PHE A 235 -1.55 -16.40 16.19
N GLY A 236 -0.39 -15.74 16.11
CA GLY A 236 0.67 -15.80 17.11
C GLY A 236 1.54 -17.05 17.04
N ASN A 237 1.74 -17.62 15.83
CA ASN A 237 2.74 -18.68 15.67
C ASN A 237 4.15 -18.11 15.93
N PRO A 238 4.84 -18.49 17.03
CA PRO A 238 6.12 -17.90 17.41
C PRO A 238 7.30 -18.30 16.52
N PHE A 239 7.09 -19.24 15.59
CA PHE A 239 8.12 -19.74 14.68
C PHE A 239 8.09 -19.08 13.31
N ILE A 240 7.16 -18.17 13.06
CA ILE A 240 7.11 -17.40 11.83
C ILE A 240 8.00 -16.15 11.98
N THR A 241 9.07 -16.12 11.20
CA THR A 241 9.98 -14.98 11.11
C THR A 241 9.91 -14.37 9.72
N PRO A 242 10.29 -13.10 9.52
CA PRO A 242 10.37 -12.50 8.20
C PRO A 242 11.28 -13.31 7.26
N THR A 243 10.95 -13.37 5.99
CA THR A 243 11.91 -13.71 4.94
C THR A 243 12.96 -12.60 4.82
N PHE A 244 14.06 -12.87 4.12
CA PHE A 244 15.04 -11.81 3.89
C PHE A 244 14.46 -10.64 3.09
N ASP A 245 13.62 -10.91 2.09
CA ASP A 245 12.98 -9.86 1.28
C ASP A 245 12.03 -9.00 2.12
N GLU A 246 11.22 -9.61 2.99
CA GLU A 246 10.35 -8.89 3.93
C GLU A 246 11.17 -8.03 4.89
N TYR A 247 12.26 -8.58 5.42
CA TYR A 247 13.16 -7.85 6.32
C TYR A 247 13.85 -6.68 5.60
N ALA A 248 14.38 -6.90 4.40
CA ALA A 248 15.04 -5.88 3.61
C ALA A 248 14.06 -4.76 3.19
N MET A 249 12.83 -5.10 2.81
CA MET A 249 11.78 -4.12 2.52
C MET A 249 11.35 -3.33 3.77
N TYR A 250 11.26 -3.98 4.92
CA TYR A 250 11.00 -3.29 6.19
C TYR A 250 12.12 -2.29 6.53
N MET A 251 13.37 -2.67 6.31
CA MET A 251 14.52 -1.78 6.52
C MET A 251 14.54 -0.63 5.50
N ALA A 252 14.10 -0.87 4.26
CA ALA A 252 13.92 0.18 3.26
C ALA A 252 12.81 1.16 3.71
N PHE A 253 11.66 0.66 4.17
CA PHE A 253 10.60 1.49 4.74
C PHE A 253 11.09 2.29 5.96
N SER A 254 11.80 1.66 6.88
CA SER A 254 12.37 2.35 8.04
C SER A 254 13.37 3.44 7.65
N SER A 255 14.13 3.23 6.57
CA SER A 255 15.07 4.23 6.05
C SER A 255 14.34 5.46 5.50
N ALA A 256 13.13 5.32 4.95
CA ALA A 256 12.31 6.43 4.48
C ALA A 256 11.95 7.42 5.60
N LEU A 257 11.86 6.97 6.86
CA LEU A 257 11.49 7.81 8.01
C LEU A 257 12.46 8.97 8.25
N ARG A 258 13.70 8.89 7.76
CA ARG A 258 14.64 10.00 7.87
C ARG A 258 14.47 11.06 6.79
N SER A 259 13.75 10.77 5.72
CA SER A 259 13.54 11.74 4.64
C SER A 259 12.67 12.91 5.12
N ALA A 260 13.10 14.12 4.79
CA ALA A 260 12.35 15.34 4.96
C ALA A 260 11.96 15.99 3.61
N ASP A 261 11.92 15.19 2.56
CA ASP A 261 11.50 15.64 1.23
C ASP A 261 10.05 16.15 1.25
N LEU A 262 9.81 17.26 0.54
CA LEU A 262 8.51 17.96 0.55
C LEU A 262 7.44 17.22 -0.27
N SER A 263 7.82 16.28 -1.15
CA SER A 263 6.88 15.58 -1.99
C SER A 263 6.49 14.22 -1.40
N ARG A 264 7.44 13.32 -1.21
CA ARG A 264 7.23 11.99 -0.63
C ARG A 264 8.53 11.46 -0.03
N GLN A 265 8.41 10.59 0.96
CA GLN A 265 9.53 9.96 1.64
C GLN A 265 9.76 8.57 1.03
N VAL A 266 10.96 8.35 0.51
CA VAL A 266 11.39 7.11 -0.12
C VAL A 266 12.60 6.56 0.63
N GLY A 267 12.60 5.24 0.85
CA GLY A 267 13.73 4.53 1.43
C GLY A 267 14.18 3.39 0.53
N ALA A 268 15.47 3.13 0.55
CA ALA A 268 16.08 2.03 -0.17
C ALA A 268 17.11 1.28 0.68
N VAL A 269 17.29 0.01 0.37
CA VAL A 269 18.31 -0.86 0.96
C VAL A 269 19.08 -1.56 -0.16
N LEU A 270 20.38 -1.55 -0.08
CA LEU A 270 21.25 -2.37 -0.90
C LEU A 270 21.70 -3.58 -0.10
N ALA A 271 21.53 -4.79 -0.63
CA ALA A 271 21.83 -6.04 0.05
C ALA A 271 22.53 -7.04 -0.85
N LYS A 272 23.38 -7.88 -0.28
CA LYS A 272 24.06 -8.98 -0.96
C LYS A 272 24.27 -10.14 0.00
N ASN A 273 24.11 -11.37 -0.47
CA ASN A 273 24.32 -12.58 0.32
C ASN A 273 23.56 -12.57 1.67
N TYR A 274 22.28 -12.16 1.66
CA TYR A 274 21.43 -12.04 2.86
C TYR A 274 21.98 -11.07 3.91
N ALA A 275 22.79 -10.10 3.52
CA ALA A 275 23.28 -9.04 4.39
C ALA A 275 22.98 -7.66 3.81
N ILE A 276 22.51 -6.75 4.66
CA ILE A 276 22.31 -5.35 4.29
C ILE A 276 23.68 -4.68 4.23
N MET A 277 24.00 -4.05 3.09
CA MET A 277 25.25 -3.35 2.83
C MET A 277 25.12 -1.87 3.15
N SER A 278 24.01 -1.27 2.74
CA SER A 278 23.74 0.16 2.95
C SER A 278 22.23 0.43 2.97
N THR A 279 21.89 1.60 3.48
CA THR A 279 20.53 2.16 3.43
C THR A 279 20.59 3.53 2.77
N GLY A 280 19.52 3.92 2.10
CA GLY A 280 19.36 5.23 1.50
C GLY A 280 17.98 5.81 1.78
N ALA A 281 17.91 7.13 1.86
CA ALA A 281 16.66 7.88 1.89
C ALA A 281 16.78 9.06 0.92
N ASN A 282 15.68 9.48 0.34
CA ASN A 282 15.71 10.67 -0.51
C ASN A 282 15.80 11.91 0.37
N ASP A 283 16.91 12.63 0.24
CA ASP A 283 17.13 13.89 0.98
C ASP A 283 18.26 14.69 0.31
N VAL A 284 18.47 15.92 0.78
CA VAL A 284 19.51 16.80 0.28
C VAL A 284 20.89 16.32 0.73
N PRO A 285 21.86 16.16 -0.20
CA PRO A 285 23.21 15.73 0.14
C PRO A 285 24.00 16.85 0.82
N LYS A 286 24.85 16.45 1.76
CA LYS A 286 25.77 17.36 2.46
C LYS A 286 27.13 17.40 1.74
N SER A 287 27.74 18.58 1.69
CA SER A 287 29.12 18.71 1.24
C SER A 287 30.05 17.86 2.10
N GLY A 288 30.93 17.08 1.45
CA GLY A 288 31.77 16.08 2.09
C GLY A 288 31.18 14.66 2.14
N GLY A 289 29.94 14.49 1.65
CA GLY A 289 29.27 13.21 1.50
C GLY A 289 28.19 12.93 2.57
N GLY A 290 27.28 12.06 2.21
CA GLY A 290 26.11 11.73 3.02
C GLY A 290 25.01 12.79 2.96
N LEU A 291 24.03 12.64 3.81
CA LEU A 291 22.86 13.51 3.88
C LEU A 291 22.89 14.37 5.14
N TYR A 292 22.15 15.47 5.18
CA TYR A 292 21.98 16.27 6.38
C TYR A 292 21.24 15.49 7.48
N TRP A 293 21.62 15.75 8.75
CA TRP A 293 20.93 15.26 9.95
C TRP A 293 20.65 16.45 10.87
N PRO A 294 19.58 16.40 11.67
CA PRO A 294 19.41 17.34 12.76
C PRO A 294 20.59 17.25 13.72
N TYR A 295 20.96 18.36 14.33
CA TYR A 295 22.00 18.42 15.35
C TYR A 295 21.44 19.09 16.62
N PHE A 296 21.99 18.75 17.78
CA PHE A 296 21.63 19.41 19.03
C PHE A 296 22.41 20.72 19.13
N ASN A 297 21.67 21.84 19.20
CA ASN A 297 22.24 23.15 19.46
C ASN A 297 22.27 23.39 20.98
N ALA A 298 23.47 23.42 21.57
CA ALA A 298 23.64 23.58 23.01
C ALA A 298 23.30 25.00 23.50
N GLU A 299 23.32 26.01 22.62
CA GLU A 299 22.99 27.39 22.96
C GLU A 299 21.48 27.56 23.14
N ASN A 300 20.69 26.91 22.26
CA ASN A 300 19.24 26.98 22.26
C ASN A 300 18.59 25.79 22.98
N GLU A 301 19.38 24.82 23.47
CA GLU A 301 18.93 23.57 24.08
C GLU A 301 17.89 22.82 23.22
N SER A 302 18.03 22.86 21.90
CA SER A 302 17.07 22.29 20.95
C SER A 302 17.72 21.51 19.81
N TYR A 303 16.97 20.60 19.20
CA TYR A 303 17.38 19.99 17.94
C TYR A 303 17.05 20.91 16.78
N GLU A 304 18.04 21.20 15.96
CA GLU A 304 17.95 22.10 14.84
C GLU A 304 18.46 21.44 13.55
N ASP A 305 17.99 21.93 12.42
CA ASP A 305 18.57 21.64 11.11
C ASP A 305 19.52 22.72 10.66
N TYR A 306 20.46 22.34 9.78
CA TYR A 306 21.40 23.32 9.20
C TYR A 306 20.63 24.36 8.36
N PRO A 307 20.91 25.64 8.54
CA PRO A 307 20.40 26.69 7.65
C PRO A 307 20.74 26.35 6.20
N GLU A 308 19.78 26.54 5.28
CA GLU A 308 19.91 26.21 3.85
C GLU A 308 20.23 24.74 3.53
N GLY A 309 20.20 23.83 4.52
CA GLY A 309 20.47 22.40 4.37
C GLY A 309 19.37 21.71 3.59
N ARG A 310 18.31 21.29 4.26
CA ARG A 310 17.19 20.58 3.66
C ARG A 310 16.19 21.53 3.02
N ASP A 311 15.44 21.06 2.02
CA ASP A 311 14.49 21.90 1.28
C ASP A 311 13.32 22.38 2.14
N TYR A 312 12.86 21.61 3.12
CA TYR A 312 11.81 22.07 4.03
C TYR A 312 12.26 23.26 4.90
N VAL A 313 13.55 23.33 5.28
CA VAL A 313 14.11 24.47 6.02
C VAL A 313 14.13 25.73 5.15
N ARG A 314 14.36 25.55 3.86
CA ARG A 314 14.31 26.65 2.87
C ARG A 314 12.87 27.06 2.51
N GLY A 315 11.88 26.20 2.80
CA GLY A 315 10.49 26.45 2.51
C GLY A 315 10.08 26.24 1.05
N PHE A 316 10.94 25.68 0.19
CA PHE A 316 10.61 25.39 -1.20
C PHE A 316 11.48 24.29 -1.80
N ASP A 317 10.89 23.53 -2.71
CA ASP A 317 11.57 22.60 -3.59
C ASP A 317 12.16 23.33 -4.80
N SER A 318 13.48 23.14 -5.04
CA SER A 318 14.20 23.80 -6.13
C SER A 318 13.66 23.40 -7.51
N ASN A 319 13.28 22.12 -7.69
CA ASN A 319 12.74 21.63 -8.94
C ASN A 319 11.36 22.23 -9.24
N ALA A 320 10.47 22.26 -8.24
CA ALA A 320 9.16 22.90 -8.38
C ALA A 320 9.27 24.39 -8.68
N LYS A 321 10.24 25.09 -8.07
CA LYS A 321 10.52 26.48 -8.37
C LYS A 321 10.94 26.66 -9.82
N GLN A 322 11.90 25.88 -10.30
CA GLN A 322 12.42 26.00 -11.66
C GLN A 322 11.36 25.67 -12.72
N LYS A 323 10.51 24.67 -12.48
CA LYS A 323 9.37 24.37 -13.37
C LYS A 323 8.42 25.56 -13.49
N ARG A 324 8.08 26.22 -12.38
CA ARG A 324 7.26 27.43 -12.42
C ARG A 324 7.92 28.58 -13.18
N GLU A 325 9.24 28.74 -13.03
CA GLU A 325 9.99 29.77 -13.78
C GLU A 325 9.95 29.48 -15.29
N ILE A 326 10.16 28.22 -15.70
CA ILE A 326 10.06 27.80 -17.11
C ILE A 326 8.65 28.08 -17.67
N ILE A 327 7.60 27.68 -16.94
CA ILE A 327 6.21 27.94 -17.35
C ILE A 327 5.97 29.47 -17.47
N HIS A 328 6.41 30.24 -16.49
CA HIS A 328 6.26 31.68 -16.50
C HIS A 328 6.98 32.33 -17.70
N ASP A 329 8.20 31.89 -18.03
CA ASP A 329 8.94 32.40 -19.18
C ASP A 329 8.25 32.10 -20.51
N ILE A 330 7.65 30.90 -20.65
CA ILE A 330 6.84 30.53 -21.81
C ILE A 330 5.61 31.43 -21.88
N LEU A 331 4.89 31.62 -20.78
CA LEU A 331 3.65 32.39 -20.72
C LEU A 331 3.91 33.89 -21.04
N ASN A 332 5.11 34.43 -20.71
CA ASN A 332 5.47 35.78 -21.05
C ASN A 332 5.59 36.04 -22.55
N GLN A 333 5.83 35.00 -23.34
CA GLN A 333 5.92 35.06 -24.80
C GLN A 333 4.53 34.87 -25.48
N ILE A 334 3.48 34.57 -24.71
CA ILE A 334 2.14 34.30 -25.19
C ILE A 334 1.25 35.53 -24.99
N PRO A 335 0.34 35.85 -25.99
CA PRO A 335 -0.61 36.97 -25.87
C PRO A 335 -1.50 36.77 -24.61
N ARG A 336 -1.71 37.87 -23.85
CA ARG A 336 -2.43 37.85 -22.55
C ARG A 336 -3.77 37.09 -22.59
N LYS A 337 -4.53 37.22 -23.67
CA LYS A 337 -5.86 36.57 -23.84
C LYS A 337 -5.83 35.04 -23.84
N SER A 338 -4.68 34.44 -24.09
CA SER A 338 -4.53 32.98 -24.21
C SER A 338 -3.76 32.37 -23.03
N ARG A 339 -3.21 33.20 -22.13
CA ARG A 339 -2.31 32.72 -21.05
C ARG A 339 -2.95 31.69 -20.15
N ASP A 340 -4.16 31.90 -19.67
CA ASP A 340 -4.84 30.99 -18.74
C ASP A 340 -5.02 29.58 -19.32
N ASN A 341 -5.35 29.52 -20.63
CA ASN A 341 -5.49 28.23 -21.31
C ASN A 341 -4.13 27.52 -21.47
N PHE A 342 -3.09 28.27 -21.86
CA PHE A 342 -1.73 27.72 -21.97
C PHE A 342 -1.15 27.32 -20.63
N GLU A 343 -1.39 28.09 -19.58
CA GLU A 343 -0.95 27.75 -18.22
C GLU A 343 -1.53 26.42 -17.77
N ARG A 344 -2.84 26.19 -18.03
CA ARG A 344 -3.47 24.89 -17.73
C ARG A 344 -2.84 23.75 -18.54
N ILE A 345 -2.54 23.97 -19.83
CA ILE A 345 -1.91 22.97 -20.70
C ILE A 345 -0.49 22.65 -20.19
N LEU A 346 0.31 23.68 -19.87
CA LEU A 346 1.69 23.49 -19.41
C LEU A 346 1.74 22.82 -18.04
N ASN A 347 0.82 23.14 -17.14
CA ASN A 347 0.72 22.49 -15.82
C ASN A 347 0.30 21.01 -15.92
N ASN A 348 -0.31 20.58 -17.02
CA ASN A 348 -0.67 19.19 -17.30
C ASN A 348 0.24 18.55 -18.35
N SER A 349 1.39 19.14 -18.66
CA SER A 349 2.34 18.63 -19.65
C SER A 349 3.53 17.92 -19.00
N LEU A 350 4.33 17.24 -19.83
CA LEU A 350 5.58 16.57 -19.42
C LEU A 350 6.61 17.50 -18.75
N ILE A 351 6.41 18.82 -18.76
CA ILE A 351 7.21 19.78 -17.98
C ILE A 351 7.14 19.43 -16.49
N GLN A 352 6.01 18.89 -16.02
CA GLN A 352 5.85 18.48 -14.62
C GLN A 352 6.71 17.26 -14.24
N ASP A 353 7.17 16.48 -15.22
CA ASP A 353 8.01 15.30 -15.01
C ASP A 353 9.51 15.62 -14.96
N ILE A 354 9.91 16.87 -15.20
CA ILE A 354 11.30 17.32 -15.09
C ILE A 354 11.77 17.21 -13.63
N THR A 355 12.89 16.50 -13.41
CA THR A 355 13.47 16.26 -12.08
C THR A 355 14.90 16.79 -11.93
N GLU A 356 15.50 17.33 -12.99
CA GLU A 356 16.92 17.68 -13.09
C GLU A 356 17.36 18.82 -12.17
N TYR A 357 16.44 19.66 -11.74
CA TYR A 357 16.75 20.82 -10.90
C TYR A 357 16.57 20.57 -9.40
N GLY A 358 16.19 19.33 -9.03
CA GLY A 358 16.06 18.91 -7.65
C GLY A 358 17.42 18.81 -6.95
N ARG A 359 17.46 19.23 -5.68
CA ARG A 359 18.66 19.08 -4.84
C ARG A 359 18.71 17.69 -4.18
N VAL A 360 17.59 17.04 -4.07
CA VAL A 360 17.44 15.75 -3.39
C VAL A 360 18.08 14.64 -4.19
N VAL A 361 18.93 13.86 -3.55
CA VAL A 361 19.41 12.56 -4.08
C VAL A 361 18.34 11.52 -3.79
N HIS A 362 17.97 10.72 -4.76
CA HIS A 362 16.99 9.66 -4.57
C HIS A 362 17.53 8.54 -3.68
N ALA A 363 16.64 7.84 -2.98
CA ALA A 363 17.01 6.84 -1.98
C ALA A 363 17.88 5.72 -2.54
N GLU A 364 17.59 5.27 -3.77
CA GLU A 364 18.35 4.24 -4.47
C GLU A 364 19.78 4.70 -4.73
N MET A 365 19.93 5.94 -5.21
CA MET A 365 21.23 6.54 -5.45
C MET A 365 22.01 6.75 -4.16
N GLU A 366 21.38 7.20 -3.09
CA GLU A 366 22.03 7.35 -1.79
C GLU A 366 22.54 5.99 -1.27
N ALA A 367 21.78 4.92 -1.42
CA ALA A 367 22.21 3.58 -1.04
C ALA A 367 23.46 3.13 -1.83
N ILE A 368 23.49 3.38 -3.15
CA ILE A 368 24.64 3.08 -3.99
C ILE A 368 25.85 3.95 -3.60
N LEU A 369 25.65 5.26 -3.44
CA LEU A 369 26.70 6.21 -3.08
C LEU A 369 27.24 5.95 -1.66
N ALA A 370 26.43 5.45 -0.73
CA ALA A 370 26.90 5.05 0.59
C ALA A 370 27.92 3.90 0.48
N CYS A 371 27.67 2.90 -0.36
CA CYS A 371 28.63 1.84 -0.66
C CYS A 371 29.90 2.39 -1.33
N ALA A 372 29.76 3.32 -2.29
CA ALA A 372 30.89 3.94 -2.96
C ALA A 372 31.79 4.71 -1.98
N ARG A 373 31.20 5.44 -1.03
CA ARG A 373 31.95 6.19 0.01
C ARG A 373 32.74 5.27 0.97
N THR A 374 32.30 4.03 1.12
CA THR A 374 32.92 3.03 2.02
C THR A 374 33.71 1.97 1.29
N ASN A 375 33.95 2.12 -0.02
CA ASN A 375 34.65 1.18 -0.89
C ASN A 375 34.03 -0.24 -0.92
N ILE A 376 32.70 -0.31 -0.81
CA ILE A 376 31.96 -1.57 -0.89
C ILE A 376 31.46 -1.76 -2.33
N SER A 377 31.82 -2.89 -2.96
CA SER A 377 31.34 -3.22 -4.32
C SER A 377 29.83 -3.49 -4.32
N THR A 378 29.12 -2.85 -5.25
CA THR A 378 27.68 -3.04 -5.47
C THR A 378 27.37 -4.11 -6.52
N GLN A 379 28.38 -4.70 -7.15
CA GLN A 379 28.21 -5.74 -8.16
C GLN A 379 27.43 -6.93 -7.61
N ASP A 380 26.44 -7.42 -8.35
CA ASP A 380 25.54 -8.53 -7.98
C ASP A 380 24.74 -8.28 -6.69
N ALA A 381 24.55 -7.04 -6.30
CA ALA A 381 23.70 -6.68 -5.17
C ALA A 381 22.23 -6.59 -5.58
N TYR A 382 21.34 -6.77 -4.61
CA TYR A 382 19.90 -6.55 -4.74
C TYR A 382 19.54 -5.21 -4.12
N ILE A 383 18.67 -4.46 -4.80
CA ILE A 383 18.13 -3.22 -4.25
C ILE A 383 16.65 -3.41 -3.89
N TYR A 384 16.30 -3.01 -2.69
CA TYR A 384 14.91 -2.95 -2.17
C TYR A 384 14.54 -1.49 -2.00
N CYS A 385 13.43 -1.07 -2.60
CA CYS A 385 13.00 0.32 -2.57
C CYS A 385 11.49 0.42 -2.33
N THR A 386 11.08 1.41 -1.56
CA THR A 386 9.66 1.62 -1.24
C THR A 386 8.84 2.18 -2.40
N THR A 387 9.49 2.56 -3.50
CA THR A 387 8.85 2.97 -4.75
C THR A 387 9.59 2.38 -5.94
N PHE A 388 8.92 2.29 -7.10
CA PHE A 388 9.59 1.87 -8.33
C PHE A 388 10.64 2.91 -8.74
N PRO A 389 11.86 2.49 -9.10
CA PRO A 389 12.93 3.40 -9.48
C PRO A 389 12.56 4.26 -10.69
N CYS A 390 12.79 5.57 -10.60
CA CYS A 390 12.63 6.45 -11.73
C CYS A 390 13.71 6.16 -12.81
N HIS A 391 13.52 6.72 -14.00
CA HIS A 391 14.45 6.51 -15.13
C HIS A 391 15.91 6.86 -14.76
N ASN A 392 16.11 7.94 -14.00
CA ASN A 392 17.45 8.35 -13.56
C ASN A 392 18.09 7.34 -12.59
N CYS A 393 17.32 6.78 -11.65
CA CYS A 393 17.82 5.76 -10.75
C CYS A 393 18.06 4.43 -11.49
N ALA A 394 17.13 4.02 -12.35
CA ALA A 394 17.21 2.75 -13.07
C ALA A 394 18.51 2.62 -13.90
N LYS A 395 18.91 3.66 -14.64
CA LYS A 395 20.16 3.64 -15.41
C LYS A 395 21.42 3.45 -14.55
N HIS A 396 21.44 3.99 -13.32
CA HIS A 396 22.57 3.82 -12.40
C HIS A 396 22.54 2.49 -11.65
N ILE A 397 21.36 1.90 -11.47
CA ILE A 397 21.22 0.55 -10.90
C ILE A 397 21.72 -0.49 -11.90
N ILE A 398 21.49 -0.27 -13.21
CA ILE A 398 21.90 -1.18 -14.28
C ILE A 398 23.40 -1.03 -14.59
N ALA A 399 23.97 0.16 -14.51
CA ALA A 399 25.36 0.45 -14.83
C ALA A 399 26.31 -0.03 -13.73
#